data_df71c70a0c7e072063fe874ee668295a
#
_entry.id   df71c70a0c7e072063fe874ee668295a
#
_cell.length_a   1.000
_cell.length_b   1.000
_cell.length_c   1.000
_cell.angle_alpha   90.00
_cell.angle_beta   90.00
_cell.angle_gamma   90.00
#
_symmetry.space_group_name_H-M   'P 1'
#
loop_
_entity.id
_entity.type
_entity.pdbx_description
1 polymer ?
#
loop_
_entity_poly.entity_id
_entity_poly.type
_entity_poly.pdbx_seq_one_letter_code
_entity_poly.pdbx_strand_id
1 'polypeptide(L)' 'PLTVDTDAVVDLSPGRLIPSSVKQAVFIRDGGKCVECGSSDNLHFDHILPFSKGGTSYSADNVQILCARHNLSKSAKII' A
#
# COMPACT_ATOMS: atom_id res chain seq x y z
N PRO A 1 5.75 -10.74 -7.32
CA PRO A 1 5.13 -10.64 -6.02
C PRO A 1 5.34 -9.28 -5.42
N LEU A 2 4.64 -9.04 -4.37
CA LEU A 2 4.79 -7.81 -3.64
C LEU A 2 6.06 -7.91 -2.84
N THR A 3 7.08 -7.34 -3.35
CA THR A 3 8.38 -7.45 -2.72
C THR A 3 8.54 -6.37 -1.70
N VAL A 4 7.62 -6.33 -0.82
CA VAL A 4 7.62 -5.29 0.18
C VAL A 4 8.72 -5.43 1.19
N ASP A 5 9.37 -6.52 1.15
CA ASP A 5 10.49 -6.73 2.00
C ASP A 5 11.50 -5.62 1.86
N THR A 6 11.62 -5.10 0.68
CA THR A 6 12.52 -3.99 0.45
C THR A 6 12.14 -2.81 1.31
N ASP A 7 10.87 -2.56 1.40
CA ASP A 7 10.38 -1.47 2.22
C ASP A 7 10.64 -1.74 3.69
N ALA A 8 10.47 -2.97 4.10
CA ALA A 8 10.72 -3.35 5.48
C ALA A 8 12.17 -3.12 5.84
N VAL A 9 13.06 -3.35 4.89
CA VAL A 9 14.49 -3.19 5.14
C VAL A 9 14.86 -1.72 5.26
N VAL A 10 14.27 -0.91 4.42
CA VAL A 10 14.63 0.50 4.33
C VAL A 10 13.97 1.33 5.42
N ASP A 11 12.73 1.04 5.70
CA ASP A 11 11.96 1.84 6.62
C ASP A 11 12.04 1.28 8.03
N LEU A 12 12.71 2.00 8.89
CA LEU A 12 12.89 1.59 10.27
C LEU A 12 11.80 2.10 11.19
N SER A 13 10.85 2.81 10.66
CA SER A 13 9.76 3.35 11.44
C SER A 13 8.72 2.25 11.66
N PRO A 14 8.52 1.79 12.90
CA PRO A 14 7.64 0.63 13.13
C PRO A 14 6.21 0.86 12.71
N GLY A 15 5.73 2.08 12.81
CA GLY A 15 4.34 2.36 12.47
C GLY A 15 4.04 2.41 10.99
N ARG A 16 5.08 2.49 10.15
CA ARG A 16 4.89 2.57 8.71
C ARG A 16 4.70 1.21 8.06
N LEU A 17 5.24 0.18 8.68
CA LEU A 17 5.13 -1.16 8.11
C LEU A 17 3.71 -1.68 8.24
N ILE A 18 3.19 -2.19 7.15
CA ILE A 18 1.84 -2.73 7.13
C ILE A 18 1.93 -4.20 7.53
N PRO A 19 1.25 -4.61 8.60
CA PRO A 19 1.29 -6.01 9.04
C PRO A 19 0.78 -6.96 7.96
N SER A 20 1.29 -8.17 7.93
CA SER A 20 0.86 -9.14 6.93
C SER A 20 -0.63 -9.47 7.04
N SER A 21 -1.19 -9.42 8.23
CA SER A 21 -2.63 -9.66 8.38
C SER A 21 -3.44 -8.58 7.65
N VAL A 22 -2.97 -7.33 7.72
CA VAL A 22 -3.64 -6.24 7.02
C VAL A 22 -3.45 -6.39 5.52
N LYS A 23 -2.24 -6.71 5.09
CA LYS A 23 -1.98 -6.93 3.66
C LYS A 23 -2.87 -8.03 3.11
N GLN A 24 -3.02 -9.11 3.84
CA GLN A 24 -3.84 -10.23 3.42
C GLN A 24 -5.30 -9.82 3.28
N ALA A 25 -5.81 -9.10 4.26
CA ALA A 25 -7.19 -8.63 4.21
C ALA A 25 -7.41 -7.70 3.02
N VAL A 26 -6.48 -6.79 2.78
CA VAL A 26 -6.57 -5.87 1.66
C VAL A 26 -6.47 -6.63 0.33
N PHE A 27 -5.57 -7.58 0.25
CA PHE A 27 -5.40 -8.37 -0.97
C PHE A 27 -6.69 -9.10 -1.33
N ILE A 28 -7.32 -9.70 -0.34
CA ILE A 28 -8.59 -10.41 -0.54
C ILE A 28 -9.69 -9.41 -0.93
N ARG A 29 -9.78 -8.31 -0.23
CA ARG A 29 -10.81 -7.29 -0.50
C ARG A 29 -10.69 -6.74 -1.92
N ASP A 30 -9.45 -6.41 -2.33
CA ASP A 30 -9.21 -5.77 -3.61
C ASP A 30 -9.00 -6.76 -4.75
N GLY A 31 -9.03 -8.05 -4.45
CA GLY A 31 -8.92 -9.09 -5.46
C GLY A 31 -7.55 -9.19 -6.11
N GLY A 32 -6.51 -8.72 -5.41
CA GLY A 32 -5.16 -8.76 -5.93
C GLY A 32 -4.95 -7.88 -7.15
N LYS A 33 -5.66 -6.77 -7.20
CA LYS A 33 -5.61 -5.87 -8.35
C LYS A 33 -5.57 -4.42 -7.90
N CYS A 34 -5.00 -3.59 -8.75
CA CYS A 34 -5.02 -2.14 -8.53
C CYS A 34 -6.46 -1.67 -8.46
N VAL A 35 -6.79 -0.90 -7.42
CA VAL A 35 -8.16 -0.42 -7.26
C VAL A 35 -8.52 0.65 -8.29
N GLU A 36 -7.53 1.25 -8.95
CA GLU A 36 -7.78 2.29 -9.93
C GLU A 36 -7.98 1.75 -11.34
N CYS A 37 -7.17 0.79 -11.75
CA CYS A 37 -7.21 0.31 -13.12
C CYS A 37 -7.41 -1.20 -13.28
N GLY A 38 -7.38 -1.93 -12.19
CA GLY A 38 -7.58 -3.37 -12.24
C GLY A 38 -6.38 -4.19 -12.68
N SER A 39 -5.22 -3.55 -12.84
CA SER A 39 -4.01 -4.27 -13.21
C SER A 39 -3.57 -5.19 -12.09
N SER A 40 -3.05 -6.35 -12.45
CA SER A 40 -2.48 -7.28 -11.46
C SER A 40 -0.96 -7.27 -11.49
N ASP A 41 -0.36 -6.33 -12.21
CA ASP A 41 1.09 -6.22 -12.33
C ASP A 41 1.63 -5.08 -11.48
N ASN A 42 2.82 -5.28 -10.94
CA ASN A 42 3.54 -4.24 -10.19
C ASN A 42 2.69 -3.60 -9.11
N LEU A 43 2.17 -4.44 -8.23
CA LEU A 43 1.26 -3.99 -7.20
C LEU A 43 2.01 -3.56 -5.95
N HIS A 44 1.48 -2.50 -5.32
CA HIS A 44 2.00 -1.98 -4.06
C HIS A 44 0.86 -1.77 -3.10
N PHE A 45 1.14 -1.95 -1.80
CA PHE A 45 0.19 -1.56 -0.78
C PHE A 45 0.43 -0.09 -0.49
N ASP A 46 -0.64 0.67 -0.48
CA ASP A 46 -0.59 2.11 -0.34
C ASP A 46 -1.46 2.56 0.82
N HIS A 47 -0.97 3.53 1.59
CA HIS A 47 -1.78 4.15 2.64
C HIS A 47 -2.72 5.15 1.99
N ILE A 48 -4.01 4.99 2.20
CA ILE A 48 -5.01 5.90 1.63
C ILE A 48 -4.78 7.29 2.20
N LEU A 49 -4.75 7.39 3.53
CA LEU A 49 -4.25 8.59 4.19
C LEU A 49 -2.78 8.33 4.48
N PRO A 50 -1.88 9.16 3.97
CA PRO A 50 -0.45 8.91 4.14
C PRO A 50 -0.04 8.78 5.59
N PHE A 51 0.91 7.89 5.84
CA PHE A 51 1.42 7.68 7.19
C PHE A 51 1.92 8.99 7.79
N SER A 52 2.61 9.78 6.99
CA SER A 52 3.15 11.06 7.45
C SER A 52 2.07 12.06 7.84
N LYS A 53 0.83 11.80 7.45
CA LYS A 53 -0.30 12.66 7.79
C LYS A 53 -1.24 12.00 8.78
N GLY A 54 -0.75 11.02 9.50
CA GLY A 54 -1.52 10.35 10.54
C GLY A 54 -2.27 9.11 10.10
N GLY A 55 -2.03 8.64 8.87
CA GLY A 55 -2.68 7.42 8.41
C GLY A 55 -2.11 6.20 9.11
N THR A 56 -2.99 5.27 9.47
CA THR A 56 -2.57 4.07 10.16
C THR A 56 -2.18 2.96 9.18
N SER A 57 -1.22 2.14 9.58
CA SER A 57 -0.84 0.94 8.87
C SER A 57 -1.61 -0.29 9.37
N TYR A 58 -2.36 -0.13 10.44
CA TYR A 58 -2.94 -1.27 11.15
C TYR A 58 -4.41 -1.52 10.85
N SER A 59 -4.96 -0.80 9.89
CA SER A 59 -6.35 -0.98 9.49
C SER A 59 -6.43 -1.15 7.99
N ALA A 60 -7.12 -2.21 7.56
CA ALA A 60 -7.34 -2.43 6.14
C ALA A 60 -8.13 -1.27 5.51
N ASP A 61 -8.90 -0.55 6.32
CA ASP A 61 -9.67 0.59 5.82
C ASP A 61 -8.78 1.71 5.32
N ASN A 62 -7.52 1.76 5.74
CA ASN A 62 -6.60 2.79 5.31
C ASN A 62 -5.54 2.27 4.35
N VAL A 63 -5.69 1.06 3.85
CA VAL A 63 -4.71 0.47 2.95
C VAL A 63 -5.41 0.00 1.69
N GLN A 64 -4.77 0.22 0.55
CA GLN A 64 -5.32 -0.21 -0.73
C GLN A 64 -4.20 -0.72 -1.61
N ILE A 65 -4.56 -1.40 -2.70
CA ILE A 65 -3.59 -1.89 -3.68
C ILE A 65 -3.58 -0.94 -4.86
N LEU A 66 -2.40 -0.45 -5.20
CA LEU A 66 -2.19 0.36 -6.40
C LEU A 66 -1.08 -0.25 -7.23
N CYS A 67 -1.20 -0.18 -8.55
CA CYS A 67 -0.08 -0.52 -9.42
C CYS A 67 0.96 0.58 -9.34
N ALA A 68 2.18 0.29 -9.80
CA ALA A 68 3.27 1.24 -9.70
C ALA A 68 2.92 2.58 -10.31
N ARG A 69 2.26 2.57 -11.46
CA ARG A 69 1.89 3.79 -12.15
C ARG A 69 0.96 4.67 -11.32
N HIS A 70 -0.06 4.07 -10.74
CA HIS A 70 -1.00 4.83 -9.94
C HIS A 70 -0.42 5.22 -8.59
N ASN A 71 0.46 4.41 -8.07
CA ASN A 71 1.14 4.73 -6.83
C ASN A 71 2.02 5.97 -7.02
N LEU A 72 2.76 6.01 -8.11
CA LEU A 72 3.60 7.17 -8.41
C LEU A 72 2.77 8.41 -8.67
N SER A 73 1.68 8.25 -9.38
CA SER A 73 0.79 9.36 -9.68
C SER A 73 0.22 9.96 -8.41
N LYS A 74 -0.18 9.10 -7.47
CA LYS A 74 -0.71 9.56 -6.20
C LYS A 74 0.35 10.34 -5.41
N SER A 75 1.57 9.82 -5.38
CA SER A 75 2.66 10.49 -4.69
C SER A 75 2.94 11.86 -5.28
N ALA A 76 2.90 11.98 -6.59
CA ALA A 76 3.12 13.25 -7.25
C ALA A 76 2.03 14.27 -6.89
N LYS A 77 0.81 13.80 -6.72
CA LYS A 77 -0.29 14.69 -6.38
C LYS A 77 -0.22 15.23 -4.96
N ILE A 78 0.42 14.51 -4.10
CA ILE A 78 0.48 14.89 -2.70
C ILE A 78 1.44 16.05 -2.48
N ILE A 79 2.31 16.25 -3.37
CA ILE A 79 3.25 17.36 -3.29
C ILE A 79 2.53 18.71 -3.46
#